data_3794a5d0035d50f860f127ddbcc8ae71
#
_entry.id   3794a5d0035d50f860f127ddbcc8ae71
#
_cell.length_a   1.000
_cell.length_b   1.000
_cell.length_c   1.000
_cell.angle_alpha   90.00
_cell.angle_beta   90.00
_cell.angle_gamma   90.00
#
_symmetry.space_group_name_H-M   'P 1'
#
loop_
_entity.id
_entity.type
_entity.pdbx_description
1 polymer ?
#
loop_
_entity_poly.entity_id
_entity_poly.type
_entity_poly.pdbx_seq_one_letter_code
_entity_poly.pdbx_strand_id
1 'polypeptide(L)'
;MLRACAEAGLAVVPQGGLTGLVRGAHPVAGGVAISLERMTGVEEIDVEGATMIVRAGTPLQQVQQAADQAGLFFPLDLGSRGSCSIGGNVSTNAGGNRVIRYGSARDQVLGLEVVLPDGTV
;
A
#
# COMPACT_ATOMS: atom_id res chain seq x y z
N MET A 1 3.47 -15.21 -10.49
CA MET A 1 3.64 -14.10 -11.46
C MET A 1 5.06 -13.53 -11.40
N LEU A 2 5.55 -13.03 -10.26
CA LEU A 2 6.90 -12.46 -10.13
C LEU A 2 7.99 -13.45 -10.55
N ARG A 3 7.95 -14.72 -10.09
CA ARG A 3 8.90 -15.76 -10.54
C ARG A 3 8.95 -15.92 -12.05
N ALA A 4 7.80 -15.99 -12.71
CA ALA A 4 7.76 -16.13 -14.17
C ALA A 4 8.36 -14.90 -14.88
N CYS A 5 8.17 -13.69 -14.35
CA CYS A 5 8.82 -12.50 -14.88
C CYS A 5 10.34 -12.53 -14.65
N ALA A 6 10.78 -12.96 -13.47
CA ALA A 6 12.20 -13.09 -13.16
C ALA A 6 12.88 -14.12 -14.07
N GLU A 7 12.27 -15.30 -14.27
CA GLU A 7 12.76 -16.34 -15.18
C GLU A 7 12.84 -15.87 -16.63
N ALA A 8 11.89 -14.99 -17.03
CA ALA A 8 11.87 -14.42 -18.38
C ALA A 8 12.75 -13.15 -18.53
N GLY A 9 13.42 -12.70 -17.45
CA GLY A 9 14.25 -11.49 -17.47
C GLY A 9 13.46 -10.19 -17.66
N LEU A 10 12.16 -10.19 -17.31
CA LEU A 10 11.27 -9.04 -17.50
C LEU A 10 11.30 -8.11 -16.26
N ALA A 11 11.45 -6.81 -16.53
CA ALA A 11 11.28 -5.80 -15.50
C ALA A 11 9.82 -5.73 -15.05
N VAL A 12 9.58 -5.63 -13.74
CA VAL A 12 8.24 -5.57 -13.16
C VAL A 12 8.04 -4.27 -12.40
N VAL A 13 6.89 -3.64 -12.58
CA VAL A 13 6.49 -2.45 -11.85
C VAL A 13 5.14 -2.71 -11.17
N PRO A 14 5.07 -2.75 -9.83
CA PRO A 14 3.80 -2.82 -9.11
C PRO A 14 3.05 -1.50 -9.24
N GLN A 15 1.74 -1.59 -9.44
CA GLN A 15 0.85 -0.44 -9.56
C GLN A 15 -0.26 -0.51 -8.50
N GLY A 16 -0.39 0.55 -7.70
CA GLY A 16 -1.54 0.81 -6.85
C GLY A 16 -2.48 1.82 -7.51
N GLY A 17 -2.87 2.86 -6.77
CA GLY A 17 -3.81 3.88 -7.24
C GLY A 17 -3.25 4.93 -8.22
N LEU A 18 -2.01 4.80 -8.66
CA LEU A 18 -1.33 5.68 -9.65
C LEU A 18 -1.29 7.17 -9.26
N THR A 19 -1.35 7.47 -7.97
CA THR A 19 -1.39 8.84 -7.43
C THR A 19 0.00 9.42 -7.15
N GLY A 20 1.06 8.65 -7.31
CA GLY A 20 2.45 9.07 -7.07
C GLY A 20 2.95 10.06 -8.12
N LEU A 21 3.69 11.10 -7.69
CA LEU A 21 4.16 12.19 -8.56
C LEU A 21 5.55 11.94 -9.17
N VAL A 22 6.24 10.88 -8.73
CA VAL A 22 7.65 10.61 -9.10
C VAL A 22 7.80 9.51 -10.16
N ARG A 23 6.71 9.15 -10.83
CA ARG A 23 6.66 8.13 -11.89
C ARG A 23 7.09 6.72 -11.49
N GLY A 24 7.15 6.39 -10.20
CA GLY A 24 7.54 5.06 -9.72
C GLY A 24 6.63 3.91 -10.19
N ALA A 25 5.41 4.21 -10.63
CA ALA A 25 4.46 3.24 -11.15
C ALA A 25 4.45 3.13 -12.70
N HIS A 26 5.37 3.82 -13.41
CA HIS A 26 5.46 3.75 -14.86
C HIS A 26 6.36 2.58 -15.29
N PRO A 27 5.84 1.62 -16.06
CA PRO A 27 6.66 0.52 -16.55
C PRO A 27 7.67 1.02 -17.60
N VAL A 28 8.83 0.37 -17.64
CA VAL A 28 9.79 0.55 -18.71
C VAL A 28 9.32 -0.17 -19.99
N ALA A 29 9.81 0.24 -21.15
CA ALA A 29 9.48 -0.42 -22.40
C ALA A 29 9.84 -1.91 -22.35
N GLY A 30 8.91 -2.78 -22.71
CA GLY A 30 9.05 -4.23 -22.60
C GLY A 30 8.88 -4.81 -21.21
N GLY A 31 8.62 -3.99 -20.19
CA GLY A 31 8.35 -4.43 -18.84
C GLY A 31 6.87 -4.80 -18.60
N VAL A 32 6.61 -5.38 -17.44
CA VAL A 32 5.27 -5.81 -16.99
C VAL A 32 4.80 -4.92 -15.87
N ALA A 33 3.59 -4.37 -16.00
CA ALA A 33 2.89 -3.72 -14.88
C ALA A 33 2.01 -4.74 -14.16
N ILE A 34 2.13 -4.82 -12.83
CA ILE A 34 1.28 -5.66 -11.98
C ILE A 34 0.35 -4.77 -11.18
N SER A 35 -0.94 -4.74 -11.54
CA SER A 35 -1.96 -4.02 -10.79
C SER A 35 -2.29 -4.76 -9.49
N LEU A 36 -2.34 -4.01 -8.39
CA LEU A 36 -2.76 -4.49 -7.07
C LEU A 36 -4.25 -4.23 -6.78
N GLU A 37 -5.02 -3.75 -7.75
CA GLU A 37 -6.46 -3.42 -7.57
C GLU A 37 -7.29 -4.61 -7.07
N ARG A 38 -6.84 -5.83 -7.29
CA ARG A 38 -7.51 -7.05 -6.81
C ARG A 38 -7.01 -7.52 -5.44
N MET A 39 -5.98 -6.89 -4.88
CA MET A 39 -5.45 -7.16 -3.55
C MET A 39 -6.01 -6.15 -2.55
N THR A 40 -7.31 -6.11 -2.38
CA THR A 40 -8.01 -5.17 -1.50
C THR A 40 -8.70 -5.87 -0.35
N GLY A 41 -8.86 -5.14 0.74
CA GLY A 41 -9.60 -5.55 1.93
C GLY A 41 -8.79 -5.35 3.22
N VAL A 42 -9.52 -5.24 4.31
CA VAL A 42 -9.00 -5.36 5.69
C VAL A 42 -9.27 -6.80 6.11
N GLU A 43 -8.23 -7.53 6.47
CA GLU A 43 -8.32 -8.95 6.81
C GLU A 43 -8.66 -9.14 8.29
N GLU A 44 -8.10 -8.30 9.15
CA GLU A 44 -8.26 -8.40 10.60
C GLU A 44 -8.15 -7.01 11.22
N ILE A 45 -8.92 -6.78 12.29
CA ILE A 45 -8.79 -5.62 13.17
C ILE A 45 -8.73 -6.12 14.61
N ASP A 46 -7.61 -5.89 15.28
CA ASP A 46 -7.46 -6.07 16.71
C ASP A 46 -7.73 -4.73 17.41
N VAL A 47 -8.90 -4.63 18.04
CA VAL A 47 -9.33 -3.40 18.71
C VAL A 47 -8.52 -3.15 19.98
N GLU A 48 -8.14 -4.21 20.72
CA GLU A 48 -7.36 -4.10 21.94
C GLU A 48 -5.92 -3.66 21.66
N GLY A 49 -5.31 -4.28 20.64
CA GLY A 49 -3.97 -3.92 20.17
C GLY A 49 -3.93 -2.67 19.31
N ALA A 50 -5.09 -2.10 18.92
CA ALA A 50 -5.23 -1.00 17.98
C ALA A 50 -4.44 -1.22 16.68
N THR A 51 -4.53 -2.43 16.13
CA THR A 51 -3.83 -2.83 14.90
C THR A 51 -4.79 -3.40 13.86
N MET A 52 -4.37 -3.42 12.60
CA MET A 52 -5.12 -4.07 11.53
C MET A 52 -4.19 -4.68 10.49
N ILE A 53 -4.64 -5.77 9.86
CA ILE A 53 -4.00 -6.40 8.71
C ILE A 53 -4.74 -5.97 7.45
N VAL A 54 -4.02 -5.36 6.52
CA VAL A 54 -4.59 -4.74 5.33
C VAL A 54 -3.84 -5.18 4.08
N ARG A 55 -4.58 -5.56 3.05
CA ARG A 55 -4.02 -5.88 1.74
C ARG A 55 -3.50 -4.65 1.01
N ALA A 56 -2.36 -4.77 0.34
CA ALA A 56 -1.61 -3.66 -0.23
C ALA A 56 -2.37 -2.77 -1.24
N GLY A 57 -3.33 -3.33 -1.98
CA GLY A 57 -4.15 -2.60 -2.96
C GLY A 57 -5.33 -1.84 -2.36
N THR A 58 -5.56 -1.94 -1.05
CA THR A 58 -6.72 -1.31 -0.38
C THR A 58 -6.59 0.22 -0.43
N PRO A 59 -7.62 0.95 -0.89
CA PRO A 59 -7.66 2.40 -0.83
C PRO A 59 -7.54 2.92 0.62
N LEU A 60 -6.76 3.98 0.81
CA LEU A 60 -6.56 4.59 2.13
C LEU A 60 -7.88 4.96 2.81
N GLN A 61 -8.85 5.46 2.05
CA GLN A 61 -10.18 5.80 2.58
C GLN A 61 -10.91 4.59 3.18
N GLN A 62 -10.77 3.40 2.60
CA GLN A 62 -11.37 2.19 3.16
C GLN A 62 -10.69 1.79 4.48
N VAL A 63 -9.38 1.96 4.58
CA VAL A 63 -8.63 1.72 5.82
C VAL A 63 -9.11 2.66 6.94
N GLN A 64 -9.27 3.94 6.62
CA GLN A 64 -9.80 4.93 7.57
C GLN A 64 -11.23 4.58 8.02
N GLN A 65 -12.10 4.22 7.07
CA GLN A 65 -13.48 3.84 7.38
C GLN A 65 -13.56 2.58 8.26
N ALA A 66 -12.71 1.59 7.99
CA ALA A 66 -12.65 0.37 8.81
C ALA A 66 -12.17 0.67 10.24
N ALA A 67 -11.18 1.55 10.41
CA ALA A 67 -10.74 2.01 11.72
C ALA A 67 -11.86 2.73 12.47
N ASP A 68 -12.54 3.69 11.82
CA ASP A 68 -13.66 4.45 12.42
C ASP A 68 -14.80 3.53 12.86
N GLN A 69 -15.16 2.53 12.06
CA GLN A 69 -16.20 1.55 12.39
C GLN A 69 -15.83 0.69 13.61
N ALA A 70 -14.53 0.47 13.83
CA ALA A 70 -14.00 -0.25 14.98
C ALA A 70 -13.79 0.65 16.21
N GLY A 71 -14.15 1.94 16.14
CA GLY A 71 -13.92 2.93 17.21
C GLY A 71 -12.45 3.36 17.33
N LEU A 72 -11.65 3.11 16.30
CA LEU A 72 -10.22 3.45 16.20
C LEU A 72 -10.00 4.60 15.22
N PHE A 73 -8.77 5.09 15.17
CA PHE A 73 -8.39 6.19 14.29
C PHE A 73 -7.10 5.88 13.51
N PHE A 74 -7.18 5.85 12.17
CA PHE A 74 -6.00 5.73 11.32
C PHE A 74 -5.54 7.12 10.85
N PRO A 75 -4.35 7.60 11.27
CA PRO A 75 -4.01 9.02 11.17
C PRO A 75 -3.51 9.47 9.79
N LEU A 76 -3.04 8.56 8.92
CA LEU A 76 -2.57 8.95 7.60
C LEU A 76 -3.69 9.61 6.80
N ASP A 77 -3.46 10.84 6.30
CA ASP A 77 -4.48 11.60 5.57
C ASP A 77 -3.88 12.28 4.33
N LEU A 78 -4.33 11.85 3.17
CA LEU A 78 -3.88 12.31 1.86
C LEU A 78 -5.06 12.83 1.04
N GLY A 79 -4.84 13.86 0.24
CA GLY A 79 -5.85 14.35 -0.70
C GLY A 79 -6.33 13.28 -1.69
N SER A 80 -5.47 12.31 -2.00
CA SER A 80 -5.76 11.17 -2.88
C SER A 80 -6.34 9.94 -2.16
N ARG A 81 -6.81 10.04 -0.91
CA ARG A 81 -7.23 8.91 -0.08
C ARG A 81 -8.25 7.95 -0.72
N GLY A 82 -9.09 8.47 -1.62
CA GLY A 82 -10.05 7.63 -2.34
C GLY A 82 -9.45 6.79 -3.47
N SER A 83 -8.23 7.10 -3.89
CA SER A 83 -7.56 6.46 -5.04
C SER A 83 -6.22 5.85 -4.68
N CYS A 84 -5.44 6.44 -3.77
CA CYS A 84 -4.14 5.87 -3.35
C CYS A 84 -4.35 4.57 -2.57
N SER A 85 -3.44 3.62 -2.77
CA SER A 85 -3.46 2.34 -2.05
C SER A 85 -2.51 2.36 -0.86
N ILE A 86 -2.83 1.58 0.19
CA ILE A 86 -2.00 1.52 1.40
C ILE A 86 -0.58 1.03 1.10
N GLY A 87 -0.41 0.03 0.23
CA GLY A 87 0.91 -0.44 -0.18
C GLY A 87 1.72 0.63 -0.92
N GLY A 88 1.06 1.45 -1.76
CA GLY A 88 1.68 2.61 -2.39
C GLY A 88 2.10 3.68 -1.38
N ASN A 89 1.25 3.95 -0.37
CA ASN A 89 1.56 4.90 0.69
C ASN A 89 2.78 4.44 1.54
N VAL A 90 2.86 3.15 1.85
CA VAL A 90 3.98 2.56 2.58
C VAL A 90 5.27 2.60 1.74
N SER A 91 5.20 2.19 0.47
CA SER A 91 6.38 2.11 -0.41
C SER A 91 7.01 3.49 -0.70
N THR A 92 6.23 4.55 -0.66
CA THR A 92 6.70 5.94 -0.87
C THR A 92 6.86 6.73 0.43
N ASN A 93 6.59 6.10 1.57
CA ASN A 93 6.55 6.73 2.87
C ASN A 93 5.70 8.02 2.89
N ALA A 94 4.45 7.91 2.48
CA ALA A 94 3.54 9.06 2.36
C ALA A 94 3.37 9.80 3.70
N GLY A 95 3.49 11.14 3.68
CA GLY A 95 3.35 11.97 4.88
C GLY A 95 1.91 12.40 5.14
N GLY A 96 1.34 13.19 4.25
CA GLY A 96 -0.03 13.70 4.37
C GLY A 96 -0.20 14.88 5.32
N ASN A 97 -1.45 15.27 5.54
CA ASN A 97 -1.81 16.51 6.23
C ASN A 97 -1.55 16.47 7.75
N ARG A 98 -1.42 15.28 8.33
CA ARG A 98 -1.29 15.08 9.79
C ARG A 98 0.11 14.61 10.21
N VAL A 99 1.08 14.65 9.29
CA VAL A 99 2.43 14.11 9.48
C VAL A 99 3.16 14.71 10.69
N ILE A 100 2.97 16.00 10.98
CA ILE A 100 3.64 16.66 12.11
C ILE A 100 3.25 16.03 13.46
N ARG A 101 2.00 15.62 13.59
CA ARG A 101 1.49 15.05 14.85
C ARG A 101 1.65 13.53 14.94
N TYR A 102 1.43 12.83 13.84
CA TYR A 102 1.29 11.37 13.85
C TYR A 102 2.38 10.63 13.08
N GLY A 103 3.30 11.35 12.46
CA GLY A 103 4.31 10.76 11.61
C GLY A 103 3.82 10.41 10.20
N SER A 104 4.68 9.79 9.43
CA SER A 104 4.46 9.34 8.07
C SER A 104 3.91 7.90 8.03
N ALA A 105 3.68 7.37 6.83
CA ALA A 105 3.20 5.99 6.66
C ALA A 105 4.10 4.96 7.36
N ARG A 106 5.44 5.14 7.33
CA ARG A 106 6.41 4.27 8.02
C ARG A 106 6.11 4.15 9.51
N ASP A 107 5.76 5.26 10.16
CA ASP A 107 5.58 5.31 11.60
C ASP A 107 4.30 4.58 12.06
N GLN A 108 3.42 4.24 11.09
CA GLN A 108 2.17 3.49 11.33
C GLN A 108 2.31 1.99 11.04
N VAL A 109 3.46 1.54 10.55
CA VAL A 109 3.67 0.14 10.14
C VAL A 109 4.38 -0.63 11.23
N LEU A 110 3.75 -1.70 11.71
CA LEU A 110 4.32 -2.63 12.70
C LEU A 110 5.00 -3.83 12.04
N GLY A 111 4.54 -4.23 10.87
CA GLY A 111 5.08 -5.36 10.13
C GLY A 111 4.60 -5.37 8.68
N LEU A 112 5.32 -6.11 7.83
CA LEU A 112 5.02 -6.25 6.41
C LEU A 112 5.22 -7.70 5.98
N GLU A 113 4.31 -8.20 5.16
CA GLU A 113 4.60 -9.32 4.27
C GLU A 113 5.04 -8.74 2.91
N VAL A 114 6.20 -9.15 2.45
CA VAL A 114 6.81 -8.61 1.22
C VAL A 114 7.19 -9.75 0.30
N VAL A 115 6.79 -9.64 -0.97
CA VAL A 115 7.23 -10.55 -2.03
C VAL A 115 8.37 -9.91 -2.81
N LEU A 116 9.53 -10.52 -2.79
CA LEU A 116 10.72 -10.06 -3.51
C LEU A 116 10.61 -10.32 -5.02
N PRO A 117 11.46 -9.68 -5.85
CA PRO A 117 11.41 -9.84 -7.30
C PRO A 117 11.58 -11.29 -7.78
N ASP A 118 12.32 -12.12 -7.05
CA ASP A 118 12.50 -13.56 -7.31
C ASP A 118 11.32 -14.42 -6.85
N GLY A 119 10.31 -13.81 -6.21
CA GLY A 119 9.12 -14.47 -5.68
C GLY A 119 9.31 -15.09 -4.29
N THR A 120 10.40 -14.76 -3.59
CA THR A 120 10.58 -15.09 -2.16
C THR A 120 9.66 -14.19 -1.30
N VAL A 121 9.10 -14.75 -0.22
CA VAL A 121 8.25 -14.06 0.76
C VAL A 121 9.01 -13.93 2.07
#